data_68b28828445ebd1bb60e72cfe55d2b93
#
_entry.id   68b28828445ebd1bb60e72cfe55d2b93
#
_cell.length_a   1.000
_cell.length_b   1.000
_cell.length_c   1.000
_cell.angle_alpha   90.00
_cell.angle_beta   90.00
_cell.angle_gamma   90.00
#
_symmetry.space_group_name_H-M   'P 1'
#
loop_
_entity.id
_entity.type
_entity.pdbx_description
1 polymer ?
#
loop_
_entity_poly.entity_id
_entity_poly.type
_entity_poly.pdbx_seq_one_letter_code
_entity_poly.pdbx_strand_id
1 'polypeptide(L)'
;MNRIAKVPVVMQMEATECGAACLAMVLAHHGKWLPLEQVRLACGVGRDGSNAGNLLKAARSYGLKAQGYRCSLSGVRNMTFPLIIHWNFNHFVVLCGFRKRTAVICDPGRGRVEVPLQEFDEAFTGVAMAFEKTKSFTPAGRPRSVLAFVRSRLRGTLAPMICVVAISLLASLSGLAPPLFSRVFLDEILSGKNPRWLPLFLMALGALVVFQTIVSILQAVYLLKLRGKLAVSANARFMWHVLRLPVEFFSQRYAGDIAQRQQSNEMIAETLISQLGPLALNLGVMAFYFCLMIRYSPLLTAIGLTAVVCNLLITQYTSRRRTNLFRLRMRDAGKLASATVSGIEMIETIKASGAENGFFQRWSGLNASVNGADVDAAQLESGSGALLQALSGLAGIAVLLLGAALILYGRFTAGMLLAFQSFLTSFMAPAGSLLSLGQQMQEMRVSMERVEDVESYSPDVEAPAAQTPAPEGLEKLLGGLELDGVTFGYSRLAPPLIENFSLSLRPGGSVAFVGASG
;
A
#
# COMPACT_ATOMS: atom_id res chain seq x y z
N MET A 1 20.73 -28.73 5.95
CA MET A 1 20.30 -27.31 6.04
C MET A 1 18.80 -27.28 5.74
N ASN A 2 17.96 -27.02 6.73
CA ASN A 2 16.51 -26.92 6.53
C ASN A 2 16.19 -25.76 5.58
N ARG A 3 15.42 -26.06 4.56
CA ARG A 3 15.03 -25.08 3.51
C ARG A 3 14.18 -23.97 4.16
N ILE A 4 14.53 -22.70 3.96
CA ILE A 4 13.73 -21.57 4.45
C ILE A 4 12.34 -21.64 3.83
N ALA A 5 11.31 -21.71 4.66
CA ALA A 5 9.92 -21.76 4.22
C ALA A 5 9.53 -20.44 3.52
N LYS A 6 8.84 -20.56 2.38
CA LYS A 6 8.24 -19.40 1.70
C LYS A 6 6.87 -19.15 2.31
N VAL A 7 6.81 -18.21 3.24
CA VAL A 7 5.57 -17.82 3.92
C VAL A 7 5.10 -16.50 3.33
N PRO A 8 3.83 -16.41 2.89
CA PRO A 8 3.23 -15.13 2.51
C PRO A 8 3.10 -14.24 3.74
N VAL A 9 3.41 -12.97 3.61
CA VAL A 9 3.26 -12.00 4.70
C VAL A 9 1.81 -11.53 4.75
N VAL A 10 1.17 -11.67 5.90
CA VAL A 10 -0.12 -11.08 6.24
C VAL A 10 0.14 -10.08 7.37
N MET A 11 -0.14 -8.80 7.10
CA MET A 11 0.09 -7.76 8.10
C MET A 11 -1.07 -7.74 9.10
N GLN A 12 -0.74 -7.57 10.39
CA GLN A 12 -1.76 -7.28 11.40
C GLN A 12 -2.34 -5.89 11.16
N MET A 13 -3.62 -5.75 11.39
CA MET A 13 -4.34 -4.49 11.27
C MET A 13 -4.41 -3.77 12.62
N GLU A 14 -4.52 -4.55 13.71
CA GLU A 14 -4.59 -4.08 15.08
C GLU A 14 -3.42 -4.62 15.92
N ALA A 15 -3.12 -3.93 17.04
CA ALA A 15 -2.01 -4.30 17.91
C ALA A 15 -2.18 -5.70 18.54
N THR A 16 -3.43 -6.13 18.76
CA THR A 16 -3.80 -7.39 19.43
C THR A 16 -3.92 -8.59 18.49
N GLU A 17 -3.77 -8.39 17.17
CA GLU A 17 -4.02 -9.42 16.13
C GLU A 17 -2.79 -10.22 15.72
N CYS A 18 -1.63 -10.00 16.34
CA CYS A 18 -0.37 -10.62 15.93
C CYS A 18 -0.48 -12.17 15.79
N GLY A 19 -1.14 -12.84 16.74
CA GLY A 19 -1.36 -14.28 16.72
C GLY A 19 -2.24 -14.73 15.56
N ALA A 20 -3.37 -14.07 15.32
CA ALA A 20 -4.27 -14.37 14.22
C ALA A 20 -3.61 -14.15 12.85
N ALA A 21 -2.84 -13.07 12.70
CA ALA A 21 -2.07 -12.79 11.48
C ALA A 21 -0.99 -13.86 11.23
N CYS A 22 -0.29 -14.32 12.28
CA CYS A 22 0.65 -15.43 12.18
C CYS A 22 -0.03 -16.73 11.75
N LEU A 23 -1.20 -17.05 12.31
CA LEU A 23 -1.96 -18.22 11.90
C LEU A 23 -2.45 -18.10 10.44
N ALA A 24 -2.91 -16.92 10.02
CA ALA A 24 -3.28 -16.67 8.62
C ALA A 24 -2.10 -16.86 7.66
N MET A 25 -0.89 -16.44 8.03
CA MET A 25 0.34 -16.68 7.26
C MET A 25 0.64 -18.18 7.13
N VAL A 26 0.50 -18.96 8.21
CA VAL A 26 0.72 -20.40 8.21
C VAL A 26 -0.34 -21.12 7.36
N LEU A 27 -1.61 -20.74 7.48
CA LEU A 27 -2.70 -21.26 6.65
C LEU A 27 -2.46 -20.99 5.17
N ALA A 28 -2.07 -19.76 4.83
CA ALA A 28 -1.74 -19.36 3.47
C ALA A 28 -0.51 -20.12 2.90
N HIS A 29 0.52 -20.36 3.73
CA HIS A 29 1.65 -21.22 3.36
C HIS A 29 1.20 -22.63 2.98
N HIS A 30 0.22 -23.16 3.68
CA HIS A 30 -0.36 -24.47 3.39
C HIS A 30 -1.38 -24.45 2.24
N GLY A 31 -1.74 -23.28 1.69
CA GLY A 31 -2.65 -23.12 0.55
C GLY A 31 -4.10 -22.77 0.93
N LYS A 32 -4.36 -22.38 2.18
CA LYS A 32 -5.68 -21.92 2.64
C LYS A 32 -5.62 -20.43 2.91
N TRP A 33 -6.19 -19.65 2.00
CA TRP A 33 -6.25 -18.19 2.06
C TRP A 33 -7.59 -17.75 2.66
N LEU A 34 -7.55 -17.25 3.88
CA LEU A 34 -8.72 -16.77 4.60
C LEU A 34 -8.58 -15.27 4.89
N PRO A 35 -9.68 -14.51 4.92
CA PRO A 35 -9.67 -13.16 5.46
C PRO A 35 -9.16 -13.15 6.90
N LEU A 36 -8.32 -12.16 7.26
CA LEU A 36 -7.76 -12.05 8.60
C LEU A 36 -8.87 -12.03 9.67
N GLU A 37 -9.98 -11.40 9.36
CA GLU A 37 -11.17 -11.32 10.20
C GLU A 37 -11.72 -12.69 10.62
N GLN A 38 -11.86 -13.62 9.67
CA GLN A 38 -12.30 -14.98 9.99
C GLN A 38 -11.32 -15.69 10.92
N VAL A 39 -10.02 -15.50 10.70
CA VAL A 39 -8.99 -16.11 11.54
C VAL A 39 -8.98 -15.47 12.93
N ARG A 40 -9.23 -14.16 13.01
CA ARG A 40 -9.34 -13.41 14.26
C ARG A 40 -10.50 -13.92 15.12
N LEU A 41 -11.68 -14.06 14.53
CA LEU A 41 -12.85 -14.61 15.20
C LEU A 41 -12.61 -16.06 15.69
N ALA A 42 -11.99 -16.88 14.85
CA ALA A 42 -11.64 -18.25 15.21
C ALA A 42 -10.59 -18.35 16.34
N CYS A 43 -9.68 -17.37 16.42
CA CYS A 43 -8.68 -17.26 17.49
C CYS A 43 -9.25 -16.64 18.78
N GLY A 44 -10.49 -16.14 18.77
CA GLY A 44 -11.10 -15.48 19.92
C GLY A 44 -10.29 -14.27 20.39
N VAL A 45 -9.83 -13.42 19.43
CA VAL A 45 -9.06 -12.22 19.76
C VAL A 45 -9.95 -11.23 20.51
N GLY A 46 -9.61 -10.95 21.77
CA GLY A 46 -10.25 -9.96 22.60
C GLY A 46 -9.39 -8.69 22.75
N ARG A 47 -9.72 -7.85 23.74
CA ARG A 47 -8.95 -6.64 24.06
C ARG A 47 -7.50 -6.94 24.44
N ASP A 48 -7.24 -8.11 25.04
CA ASP A 48 -5.91 -8.55 25.47
C ASP A 48 -5.19 -9.39 24.40
N GLY A 49 -5.74 -9.49 23.21
CA GLY A 49 -5.21 -10.30 22.12
C GLY A 49 -5.67 -11.75 22.18
N SER A 50 -4.84 -12.66 21.64
CA SER A 50 -5.07 -14.11 21.66
C SER A 50 -3.92 -14.83 22.34
N ASN A 51 -4.23 -15.90 23.09
CA ASN A 51 -3.22 -16.74 23.71
C ASN A 51 -2.83 -17.92 22.79
N ALA A 52 -1.68 -18.57 23.09
CA ALA A 52 -1.18 -19.69 22.31
C ALA A 52 -2.17 -20.86 22.25
N GLY A 53 -2.94 -21.11 23.31
CA GLY A 53 -3.96 -22.16 23.35
C GLY A 53 -5.09 -21.93 22.36
N ASN A 54 -5.56 -20.70 22.23
CA ASN A 54 -6.59 -20.32 21.27
C ASN A 54 -6.08 -20.42 19.82
N LEU A 55 -4.82 -20.04 19.57
CA LEU A 55 -4.20 -20.22 18.24
C LEU A 55 -4.14 -21.69 17.84
N LEU A 56 -3.78 -22.58 18.77
CA LEU A 56 -3.75 -24.03 18.51
C LEU A 56 -5.16 -24.60 18.28
N LYS A 57 -6.17 -24.15 19.04
CA LYS A 57 -7.58 -24.55 18.83
C LYS A 57 -8.08 -24.11 17.46
N ALA A 58 -7.84 -22.84 17.10
CA ALA A 58 -8.21 -22.28 15.79
C ALA A 58 -7.49 -23.01 14.63
N ALA A 59 -6.21 -23.31 14.76
CA ALA A 59 -5.47 -24.06 13.76
C ALA A 59 -6.07 -25.46 13.52
N ARG A 60 -6.46 -26.14 14.60
CA ARG A 60 -7.10 -27.47 14.54
C ARG A 60 -8.48 -27.42 13.89
N SER A 61 -9.29 -26.38 14.13
CA SER A 61 -10.60 -26.21 13.49
C SER A 61 -10.47 -26.00 11.97
N TYR A 62 -9.33 -25.47 11.50
CA TYR A 62 -9.03 -25.35 10.07
C TYR A 62 -8.41 -26.60 9.42
N GLY A 63 -8.28 -27.69 10.18
CA GLY A 63 -7.76 -28.98 9.68
C GLY A 63 -6.23 -29.08 9.75
N LEU A 64 -5.55 -28.29 10.56
CA LEU A 64 -4.14 -28.47 10.86
C LEU A 64 -3.95 -29.29 12.14
N LYS A 65 -2.94 -30.18 12.15
CA LYS A 65 -2.39 -30.74 13.37
C LYS A 65 -1.48 -29.68 13.99
N ALA A 66 -1.86 -29.14 15.14
CA ALA A 66 -1.16 -28.05 15.82
C ALA A 66 -0.71 -28.47 17.21
N GLN A 67 0.59 -28.29 17.50
CA GLN A 67 1.20 -28.62 18.78
C GLN A 67 2.11 -27.50 19.28
N GLY A 68 2.03 -27.21 20.57
CA GLY A 68 2.91 -26.25 21.24
C GLY A 68 4.08 -26.95 21.91
N TYR A 69 5.24 -26.34 21.84
CA TYR A 69 6.48 -26.83 22.42
C TYR A 69 7.16 -25.75 23.24
N ARG A 70 7.80 -26.18 24.33
CA ARG A 70 8.74 -25.36 25.07
C ARG A 70 10.15 -25.86 24.74
N CYS A 71 10.96 -25.03 24.10
CA CYS A 71 12.25 -25.45 23.56
C CYS A 71 13.28 -24.31 23.56
N SER A 72 14.54 -24.68 23.59
CA SER A 72 15.68 -23.77 23.42
C SER A 72 15.92 -23.45 21.93
N LEU A 73 16.84 -22.52 21.67
CA LEU A 73 17.26 -22.17 20.30
C LEU A 73 17.73 -23.40 19.51
N SER A 74 18.47 -24.33 20.13
CA SER A 74 18.91 -25.58 19.50
C SER A 74 17.76 -26.51 19.15
N GLY A 75 16.74 -26.57 20.00
CA GLY A 75 15.51 -27.34 19.77
C GLY A 75 14.73 -26.81 18.56
N VAL A 76 14.50 -25.50 18.49
CA VAL A 76 13.76 -24.86 17.38
C VAL A 76 14.44 -25.06 16.02
N ARG A 77 15.77 -25.10 15.99
CA ARG A 77 16.54 -25.32 14.74
C ARG A 77 16.27 -26.66 14.08
N ASN A 78 15.89 -27.65 14.87
CA ASN A 78 15.65 -29.03 14.40
C ASN A 78 14.18 -29.29 14.03
N MET A 79 13.30 -28.28 14.20
CA MET A 79 11.87 -28.40 13.88
C MET A 79 11.58 -28.12 12.41
N THR A 80 10.40 -28.50 11.97
CA THR A 80 9.90 -28.25 10.60
C THR A 80 9.31 -26.86 10.49
N PHE A 81 9.76 -26.06 9.54
CA PHE A 81 9.25 -24.70 9.31
C PHE A 81 8.07 -24.68 8.32
N PRO A 82 7.15 -23.70 8.45
CA PRO A 82 7.14 -22.54 9.35
C PRO A 82 6.62 -22.87 10.76
N LEU A 83 7.09 -22.12 11.76
CA LEU A 83 6.63 -22.16 13.14
C LEU A 83 6.08 -20.81 13.56
N ILE A 84 5.06 -20.78 14.41
CA ILE A 84 4.70 -19.55 15.13
C ILE A 84 5.45 -19.57 16.46
N ILE A 85 6.20 -18.52 16.75
CA ILE A 85 6.96 -18.37 17.99
C ILE A 85 6.51 -17.15 18.79
N HIS A 86 6.63 -17.25 20.12
CA HIS A 86 6.36 -16.14 21.01
C HIS A 86 7.62 -15.26 21.16
N TRP A 87 7.46 -13.95 21.03
CA TRP A 87 8.52 -12.99 20.85
C TRP A 87 8.40 -11.85 21.86
N ASN A 88 9.50 -11.47 22.50
CA ASN A 88 9.54 -10.37 23.48
C ASN A 88 8.42 -10.40 24.54
N PHE A 89 7.91 -11.58 24.91
CA PHE A 89 6.86 -11.82 25.91
C PHE A 89 5.48 -11.18 25.61
N ASN A 90 5.31 -10.48 24.50
CA ASN A 90 4.07 -9.77 24.17
C ASN A 90 3.66 -9.86 22.70
N HIS A 91 4.39 -10.64 21.87
CA HIS A 91 4.17 -10.67 20.43
C HIS A 91 4.29 -12.08 19.86
N PHE A 92 3.64 -12.35 18.72
CA PHE A 92 3.81 -13.58 17.96
C PHE A 92 4.39 -13.26 16.58
N VAL A 93 5.35 -14.07 16.13
CA VAL A 93 5.94 -13.98 14.80
C VAL A 93 6.06 -15.36 14.16
N VAL A 94 6.15 -15.44 12.83
CA VAL A 94 6.35 -16.70 12.11
C VAL A 94 7.83 -16.88 11.80
N LEU A 95 8.44 -17.91 12.34
CA LEU A 95 9.81 -18.32 12.03
C LEU A 95 9.81 -19.15 10.74
N CYS A 96 10.46 -18.61 9.71
CA CYS A 96 10.55 -19.24 8.39
C CYS A 96 11.77 -20.18 8.24
N GLY A 97 12.79 -20.02 9.09
CA GLY A 97 14.03 -20.82 9.06
C GLY A 97 15.25 -20.03 9.45
N PHE A 98 16.41 -20.67 9.35
CA PHE A 98 17.69 -20.09 9.72
C PHE A 98 18.64 -20.02 8.51
N ARG A 99 19.43 -18.96 8.45
CA ARG A 99 20.65 -18.82 7.64
C ARG A 99 21.88 -19.05 8.52
N LYS A 100 23.08 -18.96 7.94
CA LYS A 100 24.33 -19.18 8.70
C LYS A 100 24.45 -18.33 9.99
N ARG A 101 24.04 -17.06 9.94
CA ARG A 101 24.17 -16.11 11.05
C ARG A 101 22.87 -15.37 11.41
N THR A 102 21.77 -15.66 10.73
CA THR A 102 20.50 -14.94 10.92
C THR A 102 19.33 -15.92 10.96
N ALA A 103 18.28 -15.56 11.70
CA ALA A 103 16.96 -16.15 11.60
C ALA A 103 16.09 -15.33 10.63
N VAL A 104 15.29 -16.01 9.81
CA VAL A 104 14.33 -15.37 8.92
C VAL A 104 12.96 -15.48 9.55
N ILE A 105 12.40 -14.36 9.94
CA ILE A 105 11.07 -14.28 10.55
C ILE A 105 10.12 -13.48 9.63
N CYS A 106 8.84 -13.83 9.66
CA CYS A 106 7.76 -13.00 9.15
C CYS A 106 7.02 -12.42 10.36
N ASP A 107 7.25 -11.16 10.62
CA ASP A 107 6.63 -10.39 11.69
C ASP A 107 5.36 -9.72 11.13
N PRO A 108 4.18 -9.95 11.70
CA PRO A 108 2.95 -9.33 11.24
C PRO A 108 2.95 -7.81 11.36
N GLY A 109 3.80 -7.21 12.22
CA GLY A 109 3.96 -5.77 12.34
C GLY A 109 5.02 -5.15 11.43
N ARG A 110 6.00 -5.95 10.94
CA ARG A 110 7.17 -5.45 10.19
C ARG A 110 7.36 -6.11 8.81
N GLY A 111 6.65 -7.20 8.56
CA GLY A 111 6.84 -8.02 7.37
C GLY A 111 7.99 -9.01 7.53
N ARG A 112 8.64 -9.38 6.40
CA ARG A 112 9.75 -10.34 6.43
C ARG A 112 11.05 -9.66 6.83
N VAL A 113 11.64 -10.11 7.95
CA VAL A 113 12.86 -9.55 8.56
C VAL A 113 13.90 -10.65 8.76
N GLU A 114 15.17 -10.32 8.61
CA GLU A 114 16.30 -11.16 9.00
C GLU A 114 16.90 -10.61 10.30
N VAL A 115 16.91 -11.43 11.33
CA VAL A 115 17.36 -11.05 12.68
C VAL A 115 18.66 -11.78 12.99
N PRO A 116 19.71 -11.14 13.52
CA PRO A 116 20.92 -11.79 14.01
C PRO A 116 20.59 -12.87 15.05
N LEU A 117 21.38 -13.93 15.11
CA LEU A 117 21.08 -15.05 16.04
C LEU A 117 21.15 -14.65 17.51
N GLN A 118 21.98 -13.68 17.86
CA GLN A 118 22.06 -13.15 19.22
C GLN A 118 20.77 -12.42 19.60
N GLU A 119 20.30 -11.49 18.78
CA GLU A 119 19.03 -10.80 18.99
C GLU A 119 17.84 -11.76 18.99
N PHE A 120 17.91 -12.82 18.16
CA PHE A 120 16.89 -13.87 18.14
C PHE A 120 16.80 -14.60 19.49
N ASP A 121 17.96 -14.98 20.07
CA ASP A 121 18.02 -15.73 21.33
C ASP A 121 17.52 -14.88 22.52
N GLU A 122 17.82 -13.58 22.51
CA GLU A 122 17.35 -12.62 23.53
C GLU A 122 15.82 -12.41 23.47
N ALA A 123 15.25 -12.38 22.27
CA ALA A 123 13.84 -12.09 22.06
C ALA A 123 12.93 -13.33 22.04
N PHE A 124 13.47 -14.52 21.80
CA PHE A 124 12.72 -15.77 21.78
C PHE A 124 12.40 -16.26 23.18
N THR A 125 11.13 -16.38 23.53
CA THR A 125 10.67 -16.74 24.89
C THR A 125 10.68 -18.24 25.20
N GLY A 126 11.12 -19.07 24.26
CA GLY A 126 11.13 -20.52 24.42
C GLY A 126 9.83 -21.21 24.01
N VAL A 127 8.81 -20.49 23.53
CA VAL A 127 7.53 -21.07 23.09
C VAL A 127 7.46 -21.09 21.57
N ALA A 128 7.27 -22.29 21.00
CA ALA A 128 7.10 -22.52 19.58
C ALA A 128 5.87 -23.39 19.28
N MET A 129 5.17 -23.10 18.21
CA MET A 129 4.00 -23.85 17.74
C MET A 129 4.27 -24.37 16.35
N ALA A 130 4.11 -25.69 16.16
CA ALA A 130 4.31 -26.37 14.89
C ALA A 130 2.96 -26.78 14.28
N PHE A 131 2.89 -26.73 12.95
CA PHE A 131 1.68 -26.98 12.20
C PHE A 131 1.93 -27.92 11.03
N GLU A 132 1.12 -28.95 10.92
CA GLU A 132 1.18 -29.96 9.84
C GLU A 132 -0.21 -30.12 9.23
N LYS A 133 -0.28 -30.41 7.92
CA LYS A 133 -1.56 -30.72 7.27
C LYS A 133 -2.11 -32.06 7.75
N THR A 134 -3.39 -32.12 8.07
CA THR A 134 -4.11 -33.37 8.25
C THR A 134 -4.77 -33.80 6.94
N LYS A 135 -5.29 -35.03 6.90
CA LYS A 135 -6.05 -35.55 5.75
C LYS A 135 -7.35 -34.76 5.51
N SER A 136 -7.88 -34.09 6.54
CA SER A 136 -9.07 -33.25 6.47
C SER A 136 -8.78 -31.80 6.05
N PHE A 137 -7.51 -31.43 5.87
CA PHE A 137 -7.15 -30.07 5.44
C PHE A 137 -7.52 -29.82 3.98
N THR A 138 -8.44 -28.92 3.73
CA THR A 138 -8.85 -28.50 2.39
C THR A 138 -8.25 -27.15 2.03
N PRO A 139 -7.40 -27.06 0.99
CA PRO A 139 -6.97 -25.78 0.46
C PRO A 139 -8.20 -24.97 0.00
N ALA A 140 -8.23 -23.70 0.31
CA ALA A 140 -9.37 -22.83 -0.05
C ALA A 140 -8.89 -21.38 -0.25
N GLY A 141 -9.66 -20.61 -1.03
CA GLY A 141 -9.37 -19.20 -1.29
C GLY A 141 -8.20 -18.98 -2.25
N ARG A 142 -7.95 -17.72 -2.53
CA ARG A 142 -6.84 -17.25 -3.37
C ARG A 142 -6.27 -15.98 -2.77
N PRO A 143 -4.99 -15.66 -3.00
CA PRO A 143 -4.44 -14.37 -2.60
C PRO A 143 -5.27 -13.23 -3.22
N ARG A 144 -5.54 -12.21 -2.43
CA ARG A 144 -6.29 -11.04 -2.89
C ARG A 144 -5.61 -10.41 -4.09
N SER A 145 -6.34 -10.21 -5.17
CA SER A 145 -5.82 -9.64 -6.41
C SER A 145 -6.08 -8.14 -6.47
N VAL A 146 -5.00 -7.35 -6.54
CA VAL A 146 -5.08 -5.89 -6.77
C VAL A 146 -5.91 -5.57 -8.02
N LEU A 147 -5.75 -6.37 -9.09
CA LEU A 147 -6.51 -6.18 -10.33
C LEU A 147 -8.02 -6.36 -10.15
N ALA A 148 -8.45 -7.36 -9.35
CA ALA A 148 -9.86 -7.58 -9.07
C ALA A 148 -10.44 -6.41 -8.26
N PHE A 149 -9.71 -5.92 -7.26
CA PHE A 149 -10.08 -4.74 -6.48
C PHE A 149 -10.20 -3.48 -7.36
N VAL A 150 -9.18 -3.18 -8.17
CA VAL A 150 -9.19 -2.06 -9.11
C VAL A 150 -10.40 -2.15 -10.05
N ARG A 151 -10.65 -3.33 -10.62
CA ARG A 151 -11.79 -3.55 -11.51
C ARG A 151 -13.14 -3.31 -10.81
N SER A 152 -13.28 -3.70 -9.54
CA SER A 152 -14.50 -3.46 -8.76
C SER A 152 -14.74 -1.97 -8.52
N ARG A 153 -13.68 -1.21 -8.24
CA ARG A 153 -13.73 0.24 -8.00
C ARG A 153 -13.97 1.06 -9.27
N LEU A 154 -13.48 0.58 -10.40
CA LEU A 154 -13.65 1.24 -11.71
C LEU A 154 -15.01 0.93 -12.38
N ARG A 155 -15.82 0.02 -11.82
CA ARG A 155 -17.19 -0.24 -12.33
C ARG A 155 -18.03 1.05 -12.22
N GLY A 156 -18.65 1.45 -13.35
CA GLY A 156 -19.44 2.69 -13.44
C GLY A 156 -18.64 3.95 -13.77
N THR A 157 -17.30 3.87 -13.94
CA THR A 157 -16.46 4.98 -14.35
C THR A 157 -15.75 4.76 -15.69
N LEU A 158 -16.16 3.74 -16.45
CA LEU A 158 -15.52 3.38 -17.73
C LEU A 158 -15.58 4.52 -18.76
N ALA A 159 -16.72 5.20 -18.92
CA ALA A 159 -16.86 6.28 -19.89
C ALA A 159 -15.94 7.49 -19.57
N PRO A 160 -15.92 8.04 -18.33
CA PRO A 160 -14.94 9.07 -17.96
C PRO A 160 -13.49 8.61 -18.12
N MET A 161 -13.20 7.33 -17.84
CA MET A 161 -11.85 6.78 -17.95
C MET A 161 -11.39 6.70 -19.43
N ILE A 162 -12.27 6.28 -20.35
CA ILE A 162 -11.98 6.30 -21.78
C ILE A 162 -11.70 7.71 -22.25
N CYS A 163 -12.47 8.70 -21.80
CA CYS A 163 -12.27 10.11 -22.12
C CYS A 163 -10.89 10.61 -21.64
N VAL A 164 -10.50 10.29 -20.38
CA VAL A 164 -9.18 10.63 -19.85
C VAL A 164 -8.06 9.97 -20.65
N VAL A 165 -8.20 8.70 -21.00
CA VAL A 165 -7.22 7.98 -21.82
C VAL A 165 -7.09 8.61 -23.21
N ALA A 166 -8.21 8.97 -23.85
CA ALA A 166 -8.20 9.62 -25.16
C ALA A 166 -7.51 11.00 -25.13
N ILE A 167 -7.81 11.82 -24.12
CA ILE A 167 -7.17 13.14 -23.94
C ILE A 167 -5.67 12.95 -23.64
N SER A 168 -5.30 11.98 -22.80
CA SER A 168 -3.90 11.71 -22.48
C SER A 168 -3.13 11.19 -23.68
N LEU A 169 -3.76 10.38 -24.53
CA LEU A 169 -3.17 9.94 -25.80
C LEU A 169 -2.95 11.13 -26.74
N LEU A 170 -3.95 12.02 -26.85
CA LEU A 170 -3.83 13.25 -27.65
C LEU A 170 -2.71 14.16 -27.13
N ALA A 171 -2.60 14.32 -25.80
CA ALA A 171 -1.50 15.05 -25.17
C ALA A 171 -0.14 14.42 -25.50
N SER A 172 -0.03 13.10 -25.41
CA SER A 172 1.20 12.37 -25.70
C SER A 172 1.60 12.48 -27.19
N LEU A 173 0.64 12.38 -28.10
CA LEU A 173 0.87 12.53 -29.53
C LEU A 173 1.28 13.97 -29.89
N SER A 174 0.66 14.98 -29.26
CA SER A 174 1.05 16.38 -29.48
C SER A 174 2.48 16.66 -28.99
N GLY A 175 2.96 15.92 -27.97
CA GLY A 175 4.33 16.00 -27.47
C GLY A 175 5.40 15.52 -28.49
N LEU A 176 5.00 14.84 -29.57
CA LEU A 176 5.91 14.44 -30.66
C LEU A 176 6.21 15.61 -31.63
N ALA A 177 5.38 16.63 -31.66
CA ALA A 177 5.51 17.73 -32.60
C ALA A 177 6.73 18.64 -32.31
N PRO A 178 7.05 19.08 -31.08
CA PRO A 178 8.17 19.98 -30.81
C PRO A 178 9.52 19.51 -31.36
N PRO A 179 9.95 18.23 -31.24
CA PRO A 179 11.19 17.77 -31.84
C PRO A 179 11.21 17.87 -33.37
N LEU A 180 10.06 17.62 -34.02
CA LEU A 180 9.93 17.75 -35.48
C LEU A 180 9.99 19.20 -35.90
N PHE A 181 9.34 20.10 -35.17
CA PHE A 181 9.45 21.55 -35.39
C PHE A 181 10.88 22.04 -35.25
N SER A 182 11.62 21.60 -34.21
CA SER A 182 13.04 21.96 -34.05
C SER A 182 13.89 21.51 -35.25
N ARG A 183 13.64 20.32 -35.79
CA ARG A 183 14.31 19.82 -36.96
C ARG A 183 14.02 20.69 -38.21
N VAL A 184 12.74 20.95 -38.48
CA VAL A 184 12.34 21.79 -39.65
C VAL A 184 12.93 23.18 -39.55
N PHE A 185 12.92 23.78 -38.34
CA PHE A 185 13.50 25.10 -38.13
C PHE A 185 14.98 25.16 -38.48
N LEU A 186 15.77 24.21 -38.00
CA LEU A 186 17.21 24.20 -38.24
C LEU A 186 17.57 23.79 -39.70
N ASP A 187 16.95 22.71 -40.19
CA ASP A 187 17.36 22.10 -41.47
C ASP A 187 16.81 22.84 -42.69
N GLU A 188 15.67 23.54 -42.57
CA GLU A 188 15.02 24.20 -43.71
C GLU A 188 15.05 25.73 -43.63
N ILE A 189 14.78 26.30 -42.45
CA ILE A 189 14.65 27.75 -42.29
C ILE A 189 16.01 28.38 -41.98
N LEU A 190 16.69 27.90 -40.92
CA LEU A 190 17.95 28.50 -40.50
C LEU A 190 19.10 28.20 -41.46
N SER A 191 19.09 27.03 -42.12
CA SER A 191 20.05 26.68 -43.18
C SER A 191 19.91 27.53 -44.44
N GLY A 192 18.91 28.38 -44.55
CA GLY A 192 18.67 29.25 -45.68
C GLY A 192 18.03 28.59 -46.91
N LYS A 193 17.62 27.31 -46.82
CA LYS A 193 16.96 26.62 -47.92
C LYS A 193 15.58 27.21 -48.22
N ASN A 194 14.76 27.46 -47.16
CA ASN A 194 13.38 27.94 -47.28
C ASN A 194 13.05 29.07 -46.26
N PRO A 195 13.75 30.22 -46.30
CA PRO A 195 13.54 31.30 -45.31
C PRO A 195 12.13 31.91 -45.35
N ARG A 196 11.43 31.80 -46.47
CA ARG A 196 10.04 32.28 -46.65
C ARG A 196 9.03 31.49 -45.81
N TRP A 197 9.38 30.32 -45.26
CA TRP A 197 8.49 29.53 -44.40
C TRP A 197 8.43 30.05 -42.98
N LEU A 198 9.30 30.99 -42.57
CA LEU A 198 9.38 31.49 -41.20
C LEU A 198 8.03 32.01 -40.62
N PRO A 199 7.25 32.86 -41.36
CA PRO A 199 5.98 33.35 -40.81
C PRO A 199 4.96 32.22 -40.58
N LEU A 200 4.83 31.32 -41.58
CA LEU A 200 3.93 30.18 -41.48
C LEU A 200 4.36 29.21 -40.37
N PHE A 201 5.67 28.99 -40.22
CA PHE A 201 6.25 28.18 -39.14
C PHE A 201 5.93 28.76 -37.75
N LEU A 202 6.09 30.09 -37.57
CA LEU A 202 5.77 30.76 -36.31
C LEU A 202 4.28 30.67 -35.95
N MET A 203 3.39 30.82 -36.94
CA MET A 203 1.95 30.62 -36.77
C MET A 203 1.63 29.18 -36.37
N ALA A 204 2.22 28.20 -37.04
CA ALA A 204 2.03 26.77 -36.75
C ALA A 204 2.56 26.41 -35.34
N LEU A 205 3.73 26.96 -34.93
CA LEU A 205 4.29 26.77 -33.61
C LEU A 205 3.38 27.40 -32.54
N GLY A 206 2.88 28.64 -32.77
CA GLY A 206 1.92 29.31 -31.88
C GLY A 206 0.63 28.50 -31.74
N ALA A 207 0.08 27.99 -32.83
CA ALA A 207 -1.10 27.13 -32.82
C ALA A 207 -0.86 25.82 -32.05
N LEU A 208 0.32 25.22 -32.22
CA LEU A 208 0.71 24.01 -31.48
C LEU A 208 0.77 24.27 -29.96
N VAL A 209 1.39 25.38 -29.54
CA VAL A 209 1.48 25.75 -28.11
C VAL A 209 0.09 25.96 -27.52
N VAL A 210 -0.79 26.70 -28.21
CA VAL A 210 -2.17 26.91 -27.79
C VAL A 210 -2.92 25.57 -27.69
N PHE A 211 -2.78 24.73 -28.70
CA PHE A 211 -3.39 23.40 -28.70
C PHE A 211 -2.90 22.53 -27.54
N GLN A 212 -1.58 22.46 -27.30
CA GLN A 212 -1.01 21.70 -26.17
C GLN A 212 -1.48 22.24 -24.84
N THR A 213 -1.58 23.57 -24.68
CA THR A 213 -2.09 24.20 -23.45
C THR A 213 -3.54 23.80 -23.21
N ILE A 214 -4.40 23.87 -24.22
CA ILE A 214 -5.82 23.46 -24.11
C ILE A 214 -5.92 21.98 -23.73
N VAL A 215 -5.20 21.10 -24.41
CA VAL A 215 -5.20 19.65 -24.14
C VAL A 215 -4.70 19.36 -22.73
N SER A 216 -3.64 20.04 -22.24
CA SER A 216 -3.10 19.90 -20.89
C SER A 216 -4.10 20.34 -19.83
N ILE A 217 -4.80 21.48 -20.04
CA ILE A 217 -5.86 21.96 -19.14
C ILE A 217 -7.01 20.95 -19.09
N LEU A 218 -7.48 20.46 -20.25
CA LEU A 218 -8.53 19.46 -20.33
C LEU A 218 -8.11 18.16 -19.60
N GLN A 219 -6.90 17.70 -19.83
CA GLN A 219 -6.36 16.52 -19.14
C GLN A 219 -6.36 16.69 -17.63
N ALA A 220 -5.83 17.81 -17.12
CA ALA A 220 -5.78 18.11 -15.68
C ALA A 220 -7.19 18.16 -15.06
N VAL A 221 -8.14 18.83 -15.72
CA VAL A 221 -9.52 18.97 -15.24
C VAL A 221 -10.23 17.62 -15.20
N TYR A 222 -10.11 16.79 -16.25
CA TYR A 222 -10.77 15.50 -16.29
C TYR A 222 -10.14 14.48 -15.33
N LEU A 223 -8.80 14.49 -15.16
CA LEU A 223 -8.12 13.68 -14.16
C LEU A 223 -8.59 14.06 -12.74
N LEU A 224 -8.67 15.36 -12.42
CA LEU A 224 -9.13 15.83 -11.13
C LEU A 224 -10.59 15.43 -10.85
N LYS A 225 -11.49 15.60 -11.84
CA LYS A 225 -12.89 15.20 -11.72
C LYS A 225 -13.04 13.68 -11.52
N LEU A 226 -12.28 12.88 -12.26
CA LEU A 226 -12.32 11.42 -12.14
C LEU A 226 -11.82 10.96 -10.78
N ARG A 227 -10.68 11.53 -10.31
CA ARG A 227 -10.14 11.29 -8.98
C ARG A 227 -11.15 11.63 -7.89
N GLY A 228 -11.72 12.85 -7.94
CA GLY A 228 -12.72 13.30 -6.97
C GLY A 228 -13.95 12.40 -6.95
N LYS A 229 -14.49 12.02 -8.13
CA LYS A 229 -15.63 11.10 -8.22
C LYS A 229 -15.33 9.74 -7.58
N LEU A 230 -14.15 9.18 -7.82
CA LEU A 230 -13.77 7.89 -7.21
C LEU A 230 -13.59 8.01 -5.71
N ALA A 231 -12.92 9.05 -5.21
CA ALA A 231 -12.70 9.27 -3.79
C ALA A 231 -14.02 9.47 -3.04
N VAL A 232 -14.90 10.35 -3.53
CA VAL A 232 -16.21 10.62 -2.90
C VAL A 232 -17.09 9.36 -2.90
N SER A 233 -17.16 8.66 -4.04
CA SER A 233 -17.95 7.44 -4.16
C SER A 233 -17.42 6.31 -3.25
N ALA A 234 -16.10 6.17 -3.13
CA ALA A 234 -15.47 5.19 -2.25
C ALA A 234 -15.70 5.53 -0.78
N ASN A 235 -15.51 6.79 -0.39
CA ASN A 235 -15.70 7.25 0.98
C ASN A 235 -17.18 7.14 1.43
N ALA A 236 -18.12 7.50 0.56
CA ALA A 236 -19.54 7.37 0.85
C ALA A 236 -19.94 5.89 1.06
N ARG A 237 -19.47 4.99 0.18
CA ARG A 237 -19.73 3.55 0.32
C ARG A 237 -19.09 2.99 1.59
N PHE A 238 -17.86 3.33 1.87
CA PHE A 238 -17.13 2.91 3.07
C PHE A 238 -17.86 3.35 4.33
N MET A 239 -18.21 4.64 4.45
CA MET A 239 -18.89 5.17 5.63
C MET A 239 -20.29 4.55 5.81
N TRP A 240 -21.02 4.39 4.69
CA TRP A 240 -22.33 3.71 4.72
C TRP A 240 -22.22 2.27 5.21
N HIS A 241 -21.15 1.56 4.85
CA HIS A 241 -20.89 0.22 5.33
C HIS A 241 -20.51 0.24 6.82
N VAL A 242 -19.62 1.14 7.24
CA VAL A 242 -19.20 1.29 8.64
C VAL A 242 -20.39 1.53 9.57
N LEU A 243 -21.32 2.40 9.18
CA LEU A 243 -22.52 2.69 9.99
C LEU A 243 -23.45 1.48 10.21
N ARG A 244 -23.28 0.41 9.43
CA ARG A 244 -24.07 -0.83 9.52
C ARG A 244 -23.34 -1.98 10.21
N LEU A 245 -22.12 -1.76 10.64
CA LEU A 245 -21.35 -2.79 11.32
C LEU A 245 -21.82 -2.99 12.76
N PRO A 246 -21.74 -4.22 13.29
CA PRO A 246 -22.13 -4.52 14.67
C PRO A 246 -21.25 -3.78 15.67
N VAL A 247 -21.80 -3.52 16.85
CA VAL A 247 -21.08 -2.83 17.95
C VAL A 247 -19.79 -3.55 18.35
N GLU A 248 -19.76 -4.86 18.22
CA GLU A 248 -18.58 -5.70 18.47
C GLU A 248 -17.37 -5.27 17.61
N PHE A 249 -17.61 -4.83 16.38
CA PHE A 249 -16.57 -4.30 15.49
C PHE A 249 -15.87 -3.08 16.10
N PHE A 250 -16.64 -2.16 16.71
CA PHE A 250 -16.13 -0.91 17.29
C PHE A 250 -15.49 -1.10 18.66
N SER A 251 -15.90 -2.12 19.43
CA SER A 251 -15.35 -2.40 20.76
C SER A 251 -13.86 -2.77 20.73
N GLN A 252 -13.35 -3.20 19.57
CA GLN A 252 -11.99 -3.70 19.38
C GLN A 252 -11.12 -2.76 18.54
N ARG A 253 -11.67 -1.65 18.05
CA ARG A 253 -10.98 -0.71 17.13
C ARG A 253 -11.08 0.72 17.61
N TYR A 254 -10.02 1.46 17.38
CA TYR A 254 -10.01 2.90 17.68
C TYR A 254 -10.68 3.69 16.55
N ALA A 255 -11.45 4.71 16.93
CA ALA A 255 -12.12 5.58 15.95
C ALA A 255 -11.13 6.24 14.97
N GLY A 256 -9.93 6.60 15.45
CA GLY A 256 -8.87 7.17 14.63
C GLY A 256 -8.36 6.21 13.55
N ASP A 257 -8.33 4.89 13.81
CA ASP A 257 -7.93 3.90 12.80
C ASP A 257 -8.98 3.80 11.66
N ILE A 258 -10.27 3.83 12.01
CA ILE A 258 -11.35 3.83 11.01
C ILE A 258 -11.29 5.09 10.14
N ALA A 259 -11.03 6.26 10.74
CA ALA A 259 -10.85 7.51 10.01
C ALA A 259 -9.64 7.45 9.07
N GLN A 260 -8.52 6.86 9.50
CA GLN A 260 -7.34 6.67 8.67
C GLN A 260 -7.62 5.72 7.48
N ARG A 261 -8.42 4.67 7.69
CA ARG A 261 -8.84 3.76 6.61
C ARG A 261 -9.74 4.46 5.59
N GLN A 262 -10.60 5.38 6.03
CA GLN A 262 -11.36 6.25 5.12
C GLN A 262 -10.42 7.10 4.25
N GLN A 263 -9.39 7.71 4.84
CA GLN A 263 -8.40 8.51 4.10
C GLN A 263 -7.62 7.65 3.09
N SER A 264 -7.44 6.36 3.36
CA SER A 264 -6.81 5.42 2.43
C SER A 264 -7.58 5.28 1.10
N ASN A 265 -8.90 5.49 1.07
CA ASN A 265 -9.66 5.50 -0.18
C ASN A 265 -9.25 6.63 -1.12
N GLU A 266 -8.91 7.80 -0.57
CA GLU A 266 -8.40 8.93 -1.37
C GLU A 266 -7.03 8.62 -1.95
N MET A 267 -6.12 8.06 -1.14
CA MET A 267 -4.81 7.60 -1.60
C MET A 267 -4.92 6.54 -2.71
N ILE A 268 -5.85 5.58 -2.57
CA ILE A 268 -6.11 4.57 -3.59
C ILE A 268 -6.60 5.23 -4.89
N ALA A 269 -7.56 6.16 -4.80
CA ALA A 269 -8.08 6.89 -5.97
C ALA A 269 -6.99 7.71 -6.66
N GLU A 270 -6.13 8.39 -5.88
CA GLU A 270 -4.95 9.11 -6.37
C GLU A 270 -4.02 8.18 -7.16
N THR A 271 -3.59 7.09 -6.53
CA THR A 271 -2.64 6.15 -7.13
C THR A 271 -3.20 5.52 -8.40
N LEU A 272 -4.48 5.14 -8.39
CA LEU A 272 -5.13 4.54 -9.56
C LEU A 272 -5.20 5.49 -10.75
N ILE A 273 -5.60 6.74 -10.53
CA ILE A 273 -5.88 7.68 -11.61
C ILE A 273 -4.61 8.42 -12.03
N SER A 274 -3.83 8.93 -11.08
CA SER A 274 -2.68 9.79 -11.38
C SER A 274 -1.41 9.01 -11.70
N GLN A 275 -1.30 7.76 -11.26
CA GLN A 275 -0.08 6.96 -11.43
C GLN A 275 -0.27 5.80 -12.40
N LEU A 276 -1.26 4.94 -12.18
CA LEU A 276 -1.47 3.75 -13.01
C LEU A 276 -2.14 4.07 -14.35
N GLY A 277 -3.03 5.06 -14.39
CA GLY A 277 -3.68 5.47 -15.63
C GLY A 277 -2.69 5.88 -16.73
N PRO A 278 -1.74 6.81 -16.45
CA PRO A 278 -0.74 7.23 -17.43
C PRO A 278 0.31 6.17 -17.76
N LEU A 279 0.52 5.17 -16.92
CA LEU A 279 1.60 4.19 -17.10
C LEU A 279 1.53 3.44 -18.43
N ALA A 280 0.36 2.90 -18.77
CA ALA A 280 0.16 2.15 -20.00
C ALA A 280 0.42 3.03 -21.24
N LEU A 281 0.00 4.30 -21.18
CA LEU A 281 0.24 5.28 -22.23
C LEU A 281 1.72 5.63 -22.32
N ASN A 282 2.38 5.88 -21.20
CA ASN A 282 3.81 6.21 -21.14
C ASN A 282 4.67 5.06 -21.70
N LEU A 283 4.31 3.80 -21.42
CA LEU A 283 4.98 2.63 -22.01
C LEU A 283 4.79 2.56 -23.52
N GLY A 284 3.58 2.84 -24.01
CA GLY A 284 3.29 2.90 -25.45
C GLY A 284 4.08 4.01 -26.15
N VAL A 285 4.11 5.20 -25.56
CA VAL A 285 4.88 6.35 -26.05
C VAL A 285 6.38 6.09 -26.02
N MET A 286 6.88 5.45 -24.94
CA MET A 286 8.28 5.04 -24.85
C MET A 286 8.66 4.04 -25.96
N ALA A 287 7.82 3.05 -26.23
CA ALA A 287 8.04 2.12 -27.34
C ALA A 287 8.04 2.84 -28.70
N PHE A 288 7.17 3.82 -28.88
CA PHE A 288 7.11 4.64 -30.09
C PHE A 288 8.39 5.48 -30.27
N TYR A 289 8.85 6.19 -29.21
CA TYR A 289 10.12 6.92 -29.26
C TYR A 289 11.29 6.00 -29.57
N PHE A 290 11.32 4.80 -29.00
CA PHE A 290 12.35 3.81 -29.30
C PHE A 290 12.38 3.44 -30.79
N CYS A 291 11.22 3.17 -31.40
CA CYS A 291 11.11 2.89 -32.81
C CYS A 291 11.60 4.08 -33.69
N LEU A 292 11.21 5.31 -33.30
CA LEU A 292 11.69 6.50 -33.98
C LEU A 292 13.21 6.65 -33.89
N MET A 293 13.77 6.51 -32.70
CA MET A 293 15.22 6.64 -32.46
C MET A 293 16.02 5.63 -33.28
N ILE A 294 15.57 4.38 -33.39
CA ILE A 294 16.22 3.36 -34.24
C ILE A 294 16.23 3.79 -35.70
N ARG A 295 15.14 4.40 -36.20
CA ARG A 295 15.05 4.89 -37.60
C ARG A 295 15.97 6.06 -37.87
N TYR A 296 16.29 6.87 -36.87
CA TYR A 296 17.24 7.98 -36.99
C TYR A 296 18.69 7.48 -36.97
N SER A 297 19.07 6.72 -35.93
CA SER A 297 20.42 6.15 -35.80
C SER A 297 20.43 4.99 -34.80
N PRO A 298 20.66 3.74 -35.22
CA PRO A 298 20.78 2.60 -34.32
C PRO A 298 21.92 2.75 -33.32
N LEU A 299 23.04 3.37 -33.72
CA LEU A 299 24.22 3.58 -32.86
C LEU A 299 23.88 4.52 -31.69
N LEU A 300 23.27 5.67 -31.95
CA LEU A 300 22.88 6.62 -30.92
C LEU A 300 21.78 6.05 -30.01
N THR A 301 20.88 5.23 -30.59
CA THR A 301 19.83 4.55 -29.82
C THR A 301 20.41 3.53 -28.83
N ALA A 302 21.48 2.83 -29.21
CA ALA A 302 22.17 1.91 -28.29
C ALA A 302 22.73 2.62 -27.06
N ILE A 303 23.25 3.83 -27.19
CA ILE A 303 23.72 4.66 -26.07
C ILE A 303 22.53 5.00 -25.13
N GLY A 304 21.43 5.49 -25.69
CA GLY A 304 20.24 5.81 -24.92
C GLY A 304 19.67 4.60 -24.19
N LEU A 305 19.61 3.44 -24.85
CA LEU A 305 19.15 2.19 -24.27
C LEU A 305 20.06 1.74 -23.11
N THR A 306 21.37 1.82 -23.29
CA THR A 306 22.36 1.49 -22.25
C THR A 306 22.18 2.40 -21.04
N ALA A 307 21.97 3.69 -21.24
CA ALA A 307 21.72 4.64 -20.14
C ALA A 307 20.41 4.29 -19.39
N VAL A 308 19.33 3.93 -20.08
CA VAL A 308 18.08 3.51 -19.46
C VAL A 308 18.26 2.22 -18.65
N VAL A 309 18.96 1.22 -19.22
CA VAL A 309 19.24 -0.04 -18.50
C VAL A 309 20.08 0.22 -17.24
N CYS A 310 21.13 1.05 -17.33
CA CYS A 310 21.93 1.45 -16.16
C CYS A 310 21.08 2.20 -15.12
N ASN A 311 20.21 3.12 -15.55
CA ASN A 311 19.28 3.82 -14.66
C ASN A 311 18.35 2.83 -13.94
N LEU A 312 17.77 1.86 -14.63
CA LEU A 312 16.92 0.83 -14.03
C LEU A 312 17.69 -0.03 -13.02
N LEU A 313 18.92 -0.43 -13.31
CA LEU A 313 19.76 -1.21 -12.40
C LEU A 313 20.11 -0.44 -11.12
N ILE A 314 20.54 0.83 -11.26
CA ILE A 314 20.85 1.71 -10.12
C ILE A 314 19.61 1.86 -9.24
N THR A 315 18.49 2.14 -9.86
CA THR A 315 17.22 2.38 -9.16
C THR A 315 16.72 1.08 -8.48
N GLN A 316 16.85 -0.09 -9.12
CA GLN A 316 16.52 -1.37 -8.51
C GLN A 316 17.42 -1.70 -7.29
N TYR A 317 18.70 -1.38 -7.37
CA TYR A 317 19.63 -1.55 -6.26
C TYR A 317 19.26 -0.64 -5.08
N THR A 318 18.97 0.63 -5.34
CA THR A 318 18.62 1.64 -4.34
C THR A 318 17.25 1.38 -3.71
N SER A 319 16.28 0.88 -4.48
CA SER A 319 14.92 0.58 -4.03
C SER A 319 14.87 -0.38 -2.83
N ARG A 320 15.75 -1.37 -2.79
CA ARG A 320 15.80 -2.33 -1.66
C ARG A 320 16.18 -1.65 -0.34
N ARG A 321 17.14 -0.73 -0.37
CA ARG A 321 17.57 0.06 0.81
C ARG A 321 16.48 1.05 1.20
N ARG A 322 15.89 1.74 0.24
CA ARG A 322 14.80 2.71 0.43
C ARG A 322 13.58 2.07 1.11
N THR A 323 13.20 0.86 0.71
CA THR A 323 12.07 0.14 1.31
C THR A 323 12.29 -0.14 2.80
N ASN A 324 13.51 -0.47 3.21
CA ASN A 324 13.83 -0.72 4.62
C ASN A 324 13.79 0.57 5.45
N LEU A 325 14.35 1.67 4.94
CA LEU A 325 14.30 2.99 5.58
C LEU A 325 12.85 3.48 5.71
N PHE A 326 12.05 3.32 4.67
CA PHE A 326 10.64 3.68 4.69
C PHE A 326 9.84 2.91 5.77
N ARG A 327 10.10 1.61 5.92
CA ARG A 327 9.47 0.79 6.97
C ARG A 327 9.84 1.27 8.37
N LEU A 328 11.13 1.58 8.61
CA LEU A 328 11.61 2.14 9.89
C LEU A 328 10.92 3.47 10.19
N ARG A 329 10.90 4.37 9.22
CA ARG A 329 10.22 5.66 9.30
C ARG A 329 8.74 5.52 9.66
N MET A 330 8.00 4.66 8.95
CA MET A 330 6.57 4.43 9.20
C MET A 330 6.31 3.91 10.61
N ARG A 331 7.15 2.99 11.10
CA ARG A 331 7.04 2.49 12.47
C ARG A 331 7.25 3.60 13.50
N ASP A 332 8.30 4.39 13.32
CA ASP A 332 8.67 5.42 14.29
C ASP A 332 7.70 6.61 14.21
N ALA A 333 7.20 6.96 13.02
CA ALA A 333 6.12 7.92 12.84
C ALA A 333 4.82 7.47 13.53
N GLY A 334 4.49 6.18 13.46
CA GLY A 334 3.35 5.61 14.19
C GLY A 334 3.49 5.76 15.71
N LYS A 335 4.68 5.49 16.26
CA LYS A 335 4.96 5.69 17.70
C LYS A 335 4.87 7.16 18.10
N LEU A 336 5.41 8.06 17.28
CA LEU A 336 5.33 9.50 17.51
C LEU A 336 3.88 10.00 17.51
N ALA A 337 3.09 9.59 16.50
CA ALA A 337 1.68 9.94 16.41
C ALA A 337 0.90 9.43 17.63
N SER A 338 1.10 8.17 18.03
CA SER A 338 0.48 7.59 19.21
C SER A 338 0.87 8.34 20.49
N ALA A 339 2.16 8.65 20.68
CA ALA A 339 2.63 9.42 21.83
C ALA A 339 2.02 10.83 21.85
N THR A 340 1.89 11.47 20.68
CA THR A 340 1.29 12.80 20.56
C THR A 340 -0.19 12.79 20.98
N VAL A 341 -0.97 11.86 20.42
CA VAL A 341 -2.40 11.71 20.74
C VAL A 341 -2.58 11.40 22.22
N SER A 342 -1.88 10.39 22.75
CA SER A 342 -1.97 10.03 24.18
C SER A 342 -1.54 11.17 25.09
N GLY A 343 -0.53 11.97 24.69
CA GLY A 343 -0.12 13.13 25.46
C GLY A 343 -1.18 14.23 25.54
N ILE A 344 -1.90 14.44 24.45
CA ILE A 344 -3.01 15.41 24.41
C ILE A 344 -4.21 14.89 25.20
N GLU A 345 -4.56 13.61 25.05
CA GLU A 345 -5.65 12.98 25.81
C GLU A 345 -5.39 12.98 27.33
N MET A 346 -4.12 12.79 27.73
CA MET A 346 -3.71 12.76 29.14
C MET A 346 -3.17 14.09 29.65
N ILE A 347 -3.43 15.21 28.95
CA ILE A 347 -2.79 16.51 29.27
C ILE A 347 -3.07 16.98 30.69
N GLU A 348 -4.27 16.74 31.21
CA GLU A 348 -4.63 17.09 32.57
C GLU A 348 -3.80 16.30 33.60
N THR A 349 -3.62 15.01 33.38
CA THR A 349 -2.81 14.13 34.25
C THR A 349 -1.33 14.54 34.21
N ILE A 350 -0.81 14.84 33.00
CA ILE A 350 0.58 15.29 32.81
C ILE A 350 0.81 16.60 33.57
N LYS A 351 -0.13 17.55 33.48
CA LYS A 351 -0.04 18.84 34.18
C LYS A 351 -0.22 18.71 35.68
N ALA A 352 -1.18 17.89 36.12
CA ALA A 352 -1.41 17.67 37.53
C ALA A 352 -0.24 16.98 38.24
N SER A 353 0.52 16.14 37.53
CA SER A 353 1.69 15.43 38.05
C SER A 353 3.01 16.15 37.84
N GLY A 354 3.04 17.31 37.13
CA GLY A 354 4.27 18.03 36.79
C GLY A 354 5.23 17.22 35.90
N ALA A 355 4.68 16.32 35.04
CA ALA A 355 5.45 15.37 34.24
C ALA A 355 5.77 15.87 32.83
N GLU A 356 5.60 17.18 32.53
CA GLU A 356 5.79 17.76 31.21
C GLU A 356 7.19 17.51 30.65
N ASN A 357 8.23 17.68 31.48
CA ASN A 357 9.60 17.49 31.04
C ASN A 357 9.89 16.05 30.65
N GLY A 358 9.40 15.07 31.43
CA GLY A 358 9.59 13.65 31.13
C GLY A 358 8.84 13.23 29.86
N PHE A 359 7.62 13.71 29.69
CA PHE A 359 6.85 13.48 28.48
C PHE A 359 7.52 14.10 27.25
N PHE A 360 7.94 15.37 27.36
CA PHE A 360 8.62 16.08 26.26
C PHE A 360 9.93 15.40 25.86
N GLN A 361 10.74 14.95 26.83
CA GLN A 361 11.97 14.21 26.54
C GLN A 361 11.71 12.94 25.72
N ARG A 362 10.68 12.16 26.12
CA ARG A 362 10.27 10.95 25.40
C ARG A 362 9.75 11.27 24.01
N TRP A 363 8.87 12.26 23.88
CA TRP A 363 8.30 12.72 22.62
C TRP A 363 9.39 13.25 21.68
N SER A 364 10.29 14.08 22.19
CA SER A 364 11.42 14.64 21.44
C SER A 364 12.36 13.55 20.94
N GLY A 365 12.63 12.50 21.72
CA GLY A 365 13.40 11.34 21.30
C GLY A 365 12.75 10.59 20.11
N LEU A 366 11.43 10.39 20.15
CA LEU A 366 10.68 9.78 19.05
C LEU A 366 10.69 10.69 17.80
N ASN A 367 10.54 12.00 17.98
CA ASN A 367 10.60 12.97 16.89
C ASN A 367 11.99 13.00 16.24
N ALA A 368 13.05 12.95 17.04
CA ALA A 368 14.43 12.85 16.55
C ALA A 368 14.67 11.56 15.76
N SER A 369 14.10 10.42 16.19
CA SER A 369 14.19 9.15 15.45
C SER A 369 13.52 9.22 14.08
N VAL A 370 12.33 9.83 13.99
CA VAL A 370 11.62 10.03 12.71
C VAL A 370 12.43 10.94 11.80
N ASN A 371 12.89 12.09 12.30
CA ASN A 371 13.70 13.02 11.53
C ASN A 371 15.05 12.40 11.07
N GLY A 372 15.69 11.59 11.92
CA GLY A 372 16.88 10.85 11.53
C GLY A 372 16.62 9.90 10.36
N ALA A 373 15.53 9.13 10.43
CA ALA A 373 15.13 8.24 9.32
C ALA A 373 14.77 9.02 8.03
N ASP A 374 14.20 10.23 8.16
CA ASP A 374 13.93 11.12 7.03
C ASP A 374 15.21 11.65 6.38
N VAL A 375 16.21 12.05 7.19
CA VAL A 375 17.51 12.48 6.69
C VAL A 375 18.23 11.34 5.98
N ASP A 376 18.26 10.13 6.54
CA ASP A 376 18.86 8.95 5.91
C ASP A 376 18.18 8.61 4.56
N ALA A 377 16.86 8.69 4.51
CA ALA A 377 16.09 8.49 3.29
C ALA A 377 16.39 9.58 2.25
N ALA A 378 16.44 10.85 2.65
CA ALA A 378 16.75 11.99 1.79
C ALA A 378 18.20 11.93 1.25
N GLN A 379 19.17 11.52 2.06
CA GLN A 379 20.55 11.31 1.61
C GLN A 379 20.63 10.21 0.54
N LEU A 380 19.95 9.08 0.76
CA LEU A 380 19.89 8.00 -0.22
C LEU A 380 19.21 8.45 -1.52
N GLU A 381 18.14 9.23 -1.42
CA GLU A 381 17.38 9.76 -2.55
C GLU A 381 18.22 10.78 -3.34
N SER A 382 18.83 11.74 -2.66
CA SER A 382 19.69 12.75 -3.27
C SER A 382 20.90 12.13 -3.95
N GLY A 383 21.57 11.19 -3.28
CA GLY A 383 22.75 10.51 -3.85
C GLY A 383 22.39 9.68 -5.09
N SER A 384 21.32 8.90 -5.04
CA SER A 384 20.85 8.13 -6.20
C SER A 384 20.32 9.02 -7.30
N GLY A 385 19.61 10.11 -6.97
CA GLY A 385 19.11 11.08 -7.93
C GLY A 385 20.23 11.79 -8.68
N ALA A 386 21.27 12.25 -7.96
CA ALA A 386 22.44 12.85 -8.56
C ALA A 386 23.16 11.89 -9.53
N LEU A 387 23.30 10.61 -9.14
CA LEU A 387 23.92 9.59 -10.02
C LEU A 387 23.09 9.35 -11.28
N LEU A 388 21.78 9.27 -11.16
CA LEU A 388 20.87 9.11 -12.31
C LEU A 388 20.92 10.32 -13.24
N GLN A 389 20.98 11.53 -12.67
CA GLN A 389 21.10 12.77 -13.44
C GLN A 389 22.45 12.85 -14.16
N ALA A 390 23.54 12.50 -13.49
CA ALA A 390 24.87 12.45 -14.09
C ALA A 390 24.93 11.45 -15.25
N LEU A 391 24.36 10.25 -15.09
CA LEU A 391 24.30 9.23 -16.14
C LEU A 391 23.49 9.71 -17.35
N SER A 392 22.35 10.36 -17.11
CA SER A 392 21.53 10.94 -18.18
C SER A 392 22.26 12.09 -18.90
N GLY A 393 22.99 12.92 -18.15
CA GLY A 393 23.83 13.98 -18.70
C GLY A 393 24.96 13.42 -19.56
N LEU A 394 25.66 12.38 -19.08
CA LEU A 394 26.73 11.70 -19.84
C LEU A 394 26.18 11.08 -21.14
N ALA A 395 25.00 10.45 -21.10
CA ALA A 395 24.36 9.93 -22.29
C ALA A 395 24.02 11.05 -23.28
N GLY A 396 23.51 12.19 -22.79
CA GLY A 396 23.25 13.37 -23.62
C GLY A 396 24.51 13.93 -24.28
N ILE A 397 25.62 14.02 -23.52
CA ILE A 397 26.92 14.46 -24.05
C ILE A 397 27.48 13.46 -25.08
N ALA A 398 27.40 12.17 -24.81
CA ALA A 398 27.86 11.12 -25.73
C ALA A 398 27.07 11.18 -27.06
N VAL A 399 25.75 11.35 -26.97
CA VAL A 399 24.89 11.52 -28.17
C VAL A 399 25.24 12.81 -28.92
N LEU A 400 25.54 13.90 -28.20
CA LEU A 400 25.95 15.16 -28.81
C LEU A 400 27.27 15.01 -29.60
N LEU A 401 28.30 14.43 -28.95
CA LEU A 401 29.63 14.26 -29.57
C LEU A 401 29.58 13.31 -30.77
N LEU A 402 28.95 12.15 -30.62
CA LEU A 402 28.82 11.20 -31.72
C LEU A 402 27.90 11.72 -32.82
N GLY A 403 26.83 12.42 -32.46
CA GLY A 403 25.94 13.07 -33.43
C GLY A 403 26.66 14.17 -34.20
N ALA A 404 27.49 14.99 -33.54
CA ALA A 404 28.35 15.99 -34.21
C ALA A 404 29.34 15.34 -35.16
N ALA A 405 29.98 14.24 -34.77
CA ALA A 405 30.83 13.48 -35.69
C ALA A 405 30.07 12.98 -36.91
N LEU A 406 28.84 12.44 -36.72
CA LEU A 406 27.98 12.01 -37.83
C LEU A 406 27.58 13.17 -38.78
N ILE A 407 27.43 14.40 -38.25
CA ILE A 407 27.19 15.61 -39.04
C ILE A 407 28.43 15.94 -39.89
N LEU A 408 29.63 15.90 -39.31
CA LEU A 408 30.88 16.13 -40.04
C LEU A 408 31.09 15.11 -41.19
N TYR A 409 30.64 13.86 -41.00
CA TYR A 409 30.65 12.84 -42.05
C TYR A 409 29.45 12.94 -43.03
N GLY A 410 28.61 13.98 -42.96
CA GLY A 410 27.49 14.20 -43.83
C GLY A 410 26.33 13.20 -43.72
N ARG A 411 26.32 12.38 -42.67
CA ARG A 411 25.27 11.34 -42.44
C ARG A 411 24.11 11.81 -41.56
N PHE A 412 24.25 12.98 -40.93
CA PHE A 412 23.27 13.54 -39.98
C PHE A 412 23.15 15.05 -40.17
N THR A 413 22.00 15.63 -39.85
CA THR A 413 21.85 17.10 -39.84
C THR A 413 21.81 17.62 -38.41
N ALA A 414 22.05 18.93 -38.23
CA ALA A 414 21.94 19.57 -36.92
C ALA A 414 20.50 19.46 -36.33
N GLY A 415 19.49 19.60 -37.19
CA GLY A 415 18.10 19.42 -36.81
C GLY A 415 17.77 17.97 -36.42
N MET A 416 18.33 16.98 -37.13
CA MET A 416 18.19 15.58 -36.73
C MET A 416 18.80 15.30 -35.37
N LEU A 417 19.95 15.91 -35.03
CA LEU A 417 20.61 15.73 -33.73
C LEU A 417 19.76 16.30 -32.59
N LEU A 418 19.22 17.52 -32.74
CA LEU A 418 18.36 18.11 -31.70
C LEU A 418 17.04 17.34 -31.56
N ALA A 419 16.44 16.89 -32.65
CA ALA A 419 15.26 16.03 -32.58
C ALA A 419 15.56 14.72 -31.84
N PHE A 420 16.71 14.09 -32.13
CA PHE A 420 17.15 12.87 -31.46
C PHE A 420 17.38 13.09 -29.95
N GLN A 421 18.01 14.19 -29.53
CA GLN A 421 18.17 14.54 -28.10
C GLN A 421 16.83 14.70 -27.39
N SER A 422 15.87 15.36 -28.05
CA SER A 422 14.52 15.50 -27.50
C SER A 422 13.80 14.16 -27.36
N PHE A 423 13.96 13.25 -28.34
CA PHE A 423 13.43 11.89 -28.26
C PHE A 423 14.09 11.09 -27.16
N LEU A 424 15.42 11.20 -26.99
CA LEU A 424 16.15 10.55 -25.90
C LEU A 424 15.65 10.99 -24.52
N THR A 425 15.48 12.31 -24.31
CA THR A 425 14.95 12.84 -23.06
C THR A 425 13.55 12.32 -22.78
N SER A 426 12.68 12.33 -23.79
CA SER A 426 11.30 11.84 -23.70
C SER A 426 11.22 10.31 -23.51
N PHE A 427 12.20 9.56 -24.02
CA PHE A 427 12.33 8.11 -23.81
C PHE A 427 12.82 7.77 -22.40
N MET A 428 13.71 8.59 -21.83
CA MET A 428 14.28 8.34 -20.49
C MET A 428 13.32 8.70 -19.36
N ALA A 429 12.44 9.70 -19.54
CA ALA A 429 11.54 10.19 -18.50
C ALA A 429 10.59 9.10 -17.91
N PRO A 430 9.89 8.27 -18.71
CA PRO A 430 9.03 7.21 -18.19
C PRO A 430 9.79 6.09 -17.47
N ALA A 431 11.05 5.86 -17.84
CA ALA A 431 11.85 4.81 -17.17
C ALA A 431 12.07 5.09 -15.67
N GLY A 432 12.23 6.36 -15.29
CA GLY A 432 12.32 6.77 -13.90
C GLY A 432 11.03 6.56 -13.11
N SER A 433 9.88 6.81 -13.74
CA SER A 433 8.57 6.65 -13.08
C SER A 433 8.12 5.20 -12.92
N LEU A 434 8.60 4.27 -13.75
CA LEU A 434 8.29 2.84 -13.62
C LEU A 434 8.67 2.24 -12.27
N LEU A 435 9.71 2.76 -11.65
CA LEU A 435 10.21 2.22 -10.39
C LEU A 435 9.48 2.80 -9.18
N SER A 436 9.16 4.09 -9.20
CA SER A 436 8.30 4.70 -8.17
C SER A 436 6.92 4.03 -8.11
N LEU A 437 6.43 3.57 -9.26
CA LEU A 437 5.19 2.79 -9.35
C LEU A 437 5.23 1.47 -8.59
N GLY A 438 6.35 0.75 -8.60
CA GLY A 438 6.47 -0.49 -7.83
C GLY A 438 6.29 -0.27 -6.33
N GLN A 439 6.74 0.85 -5.79
CA GLN A 439 6.57 1.24 -4.40
C GLN A 439 5.14 1.68 -4.11
N GLN A 440 4.60 2.56 -4.95
CA GLN A 440 3.22 3.04 -4.81
C GLN A 440 2.19 1.91 -4.93
N MET A 441 2.47 0.90 -5.77
CA MET A 441 1.66 -0.32 -5.83
C MET A 441 1.69 -1.13 -4.53
N GLN A 442 2.84 -1.18 -3.83
CA GLN A 442 2.91 -1.84 -2.53
C GLN A 442 2.16 -1.05 -1.45
N GLU A 443 2.30 0.28 -1.43
CA GLU A 443 1.57 1.16 -0.51
C GLU A 443 0.06 1.10 -0.77
N MET A 444 -0.35 1.15 -2.03
CA MET A 444 -1.74 0.98 -2.43
C MET A 444 -2.29 -0.39 -2.01
N ARG A 445 -1.48 -1.45 -2.13
CA ARG A 445 -1.90 -2.79 -1.70
C ARG A 445 -2.17 -2.83 -0.19
N VAL A 446 -1.30 -2.24 0.63
CA VAL A 446 -1.50 -2.17 2.07
C VAL A 446 -2.76 -1.36 2.41
N SER A 447 -2.95 -0.21 1.75
CA SER A 447 -4.15 0.62 1.90
C SER A 447 -5.42 -0.12 1.46
N MET A 448 -5.35 -0.87 0.37
CA MET A 448 -6.42 -1.73 -0.13
C MET A 448 -6.78 -2.82 0.89
N GLU A 449 -5.78 -3.53 1.42
CA GLU A 449 -5.99 -4.59 2.41
C GLU A 449 -6.68 -4.05 3.67
N ARG A 450 -6.34 -2.84 4.11
CA ARG A 450 -6.98 -2.15 5.24
C ARG A 450 -8.44 -1.77 4.97
N VAL A 451 -8.74 -1.26 3.79
CA VAL A 451 -10.11 -0.88 3.41
C VAL A 451 -10.97 -2.12 3.22
N GLU A 452 -10.46 -3.15 2.52
CA GLU A 452 -11.17 -4.41 2.31
C GLU A 452 -11.43 -5.17 3.61
N ASP A 453 -10.57 -5.05 4.61
CA ASP A 453 -10.77 -5.63 5.94
C ASP A 453 -12.10 -5.14 6.53
N VAL A 454 -12.36 -3.85 6.48
CA VAL A 454 -13.62 -3.26 6.94
C VAL A 454 -14.79 -3.65 6.02
N GLU A 455 -14.64 -3.51 4.70
CA GLU A 455 -15.70 -3.79 3.73
C GLU A 455 -16.11 -5.28 3.67
N SER A 456 -15.25 -6.19 4.11
CA SER A 456 -15.52 -7.62 4.16
C SER A 456 -16.23 -8.07 5.44
N TYR A 457 -16.33 -7.21 6.45
CA TYR A 457 -17.07 -7.51 7.67
C TYR A 457 -18.58 -7.52 7.39
N SER A 458 -19.30 -8.52 7.92
CA SER A 458 -20.74 -8.64 7.70
C SER A 458 -21.49 -7.52 8.43
N PRO A 459 -22.40 -6.81 7.75
CA PRO A 459 -23.29 -5.87 8.42
C PRO A 459 -24.18 -6.57 9.45
N ASP A 460 -24.47 -5.89 10.56
CA ASP A 460 -25.36 -6.38 11.62
C ASP A 460 -26.83 -6.37 11.16
N VAL A 461 -27.20 -5.33 10.42
CA VAL A 461 -28.55 -5.17 9.88
C VAL A 461 -28.51 -5.39 8.38
N GLU A 462 -29.16 -6.46 7.92
CA GLU A 462 -29.47 -6.57 6.51
C GLU A 462 -30.34 -5.37 6.12
N ALA A 463 -29.86 -4.56 5.17
CA ALA A 463 -30.68 -3.50 4.65
C ALA A 463 -32.00 -4.14 4.15
N PRO A 464 -33.16 -3.65 4.56
CA PRO A 464 -34.37 -4.01 3.83
C PRO A 464 -34.10 -3.76 2.36
N ALA A 465 -34.37 -4.78 1.53
CA ALA A 465 -34.17 -4.66 0.09
C ALA A 465 -34.76 -3.31 -0.34
N ALA A 466 -34.04 -2.56 -1.19
CA ALA A 466 -34.40 -1.19 -1.58
C ALA A 466 -35.83 -1.03 -2.21
N GLN A 467 -36.63 -2.06 -2.12
CA GLN A 467 -38.02 -2.16 -2.63
C GLN A 467 -39.09 -2.21 -1.54
N THR A 468 -38.73 -2.25 -0.27
CA THR A 468 -39.73 -2.06 0.79
C THR A 468 -39.82 -0.56 1.06
N PRO A 469 -40.91 0.13 0.71
CA PRO A 469 -41.12 1.50 1.17
C PRO A 469 -40.98 1.50 2.68
N ALA A 470 -40.23 2.47 3.23
CA ALA A 470 -40.25 2.65 4.66
C ALA A 470 -41.72 2.72 5.09
N PRO A 471 -42.13 1.94 6.12
CA PRO A 471 -43.49 2.03 6.58
C PRO A 471 -43.83 3.49 6.87
N GLU A 472 -44.81 4.02 6.17
CA GLU A 472 -45.34 5.36 6.40
C GLU A 472 -45.80 5.42 7.86
N GLY A 473 -45.11 6.23 8.66
CA GLY A 473 -45.34 6.38 10.09
C GLY A 473 -44.52 5.39 10.93
N LEU A 474 -43.28 5.81 11.30
CA LEU A 474 -42.60 5.25 12.47
C LEU A 474 -43.42 5.65 13.69
N GLU A 475 -44.39 4.80 14.09
CA GLU A 475 -45.07 4.94 15.38
C GLU A 475 -44.00 4.87 16.47
N LYS A 476 -44.01 5.87 17.35
CA LYS A 476 -43.10 5.90 18.50
C LYS A 476 -43.36 4.65 19.34
N LEU A 477 -42.31 3.85 19.55
CA LEU A 477 -42.37 2.65 20.36
C LEU A 477 -42.89 3.00 21.78
N LEU A 478 -43.76 2.18 22.31
CA LEU A 478 -44.35 2.36 23.63
C LEU A 478 -43.35 2.23 24.78
N GLY A 479 -42.15 1.70 24.50
CA GLY A 479 -41.01 1.62 25.41
C GLY A 479 -41.03 0.42 26.35
N GLY A 480 -41.84 -0.60 26.08
CA GLY A 480 -41.75 -1.90 26.74
C GLY A 480 -40.54 -2.68 26.25
N LEU A 481 -39.81 -3.36 27.16
CA LEU A 481 -38.63 -4.18 26.81
C LEU A 481 -38.77 -5.54 27.50
N GLU A 482 -38.65 -6.61 26.75
CA GLU A 482 -38.61 -7.97 27.23
C GLU A 482 -37.37 -8.69 26.71
N LEU A 483 -36.56 -9.20 27.63
CA LEU A 483 -35.41 -10.04 27.39
C LEU A 483 -35.71 -11.42 27.95
N ASP A 484 -35.55 -12.46 27.13
CA ASP A 484 -35.82 -13.85 27.54
C ASP A 484 -34.56 -14.71 27.27
N GLY A 485 -34.00 -15.24 28.37
CA GLY A 485 -32.88 -16.18 28.31
C GLY A 485 -31.62 -15.66 27.59
N VAL A 486 -31.33 -14.36 27.63
CA VAL A 486 -30.23 -13.74 26.91
C VAL A 486 -28.90 -14.18 27.48
N THR A 487 -28.06 -14.77 26.63
CA THR A 487 -26.66 -15.11 26.93
C THR A 487 -25.75 -14.28 26.05
N PHE A 488 -24.82 -13.55 26.66
CA PHE A 488 -23.89 -12.65 25.96
C PHE A 488 -22.45 -12.80 26.46
N GLY A 489 -21.50 -12.76 25.53
CA GLY A 489 -20.07 -12.73 25.81
C GLY A 489 -19.28 -12.11 24.67
N TYR A 490 -18.15 -11.46 24.99
CA TYR A 490 -17.28 -10.82 23.99
C TYR A 490 -16.49 -11.78 23.13
N SER A 491 -16.42 -13.08 23.50
CA SER A 491 -15.72 -14.11 22.71
C SER A 491 -16.44 -15.45 22.84
N ARG A 492 -16.58 -16.14 21.72
CA ARG A 492 -17.15 -17.51 21.69
C ARG A 492 -16.28 -18.56 22.39
N LEU A 493 -15.00 -18.25 22.64
CA LEU A 493 -14.04 -19.15 23.30
C LEU A 493 -13.86 -18.86 24.78
N ALA A 494 -14.36 -17.75 25.29
CA ALA A 494 -14.38 -17.38 26.70
C ALA A 494 -15.73 -17.70 27.32
N PRO A 495 -15.82 -17.89 28.66
CA PRO A 495 -17.09 -17.96 29.33
C PRO A 495 -17.95 -16.73 29.04
N PRO A 496 -19.26 -16.88 28.85
CA PRO A 496 -20.14 -15.74 28.64
C PRO A 496 -20.11 -14.81 29.85
N LEU A 497 -20.26 -13.50 29.59
CA LEU A 497 -20.34 -12.49 30.67
C LEU A 497 -21.72 -12.50 31.34
N ILE A 498 -22.74 -12.78 30.53
CA ILE A 498 -24.13 -12.86 30.98
C ILE A 498 -24.67 -14.22 30.51
N GLU A 499 -25.27 -14.98 31.42
CA GLU A 499 -25.86 -16.27 31.13
C GLU A 499 -27.34 -16.28 31.48
N ASN A 500 -28.18 -16.69 30.53
CA ASN A 500 -29.62 -16.93 30.71
C ASN A 500 -30.35 -15.78 31.46
N PHE A 501 -30.08 -14.54 31.05
CA PHE A 501 -30.62 -13.34 31.67
C PHE A 501 -31.99 -13.00 31.08
N SER A 502 -33.00 -12.87 31.98
CA SER A 502 -34.36 -12.48 31.58
C SER A 502 -34.76 -11.21 32.35
N LEU A 503 -35.38 -10.28 31.62
CA LEU A 503 -35.85 -9.01 32.16
C LEU A 503 -37.11 -8.58 31.44
N SER A 504 -38.16 -8.20 32.16
CA SER A 504 -39.34 -7.56 31.61
C SER A 504 -39.49 -6.15 32.21
N LEU A 505 -39.49 -5.14 31.30
CA LEU A 505 -39.63 -3.73 31.68
C LEU A 505 -40.87 -3.14 31.02
N ARG A 506 -41.76 -2.59 31.84
CA ARG A 506 -43.00 -1.91 31.34
C ARG A 506 -42.64 -0.51 30.82
N PRO A 507 -43.46 0.04 29.90
CA PRO A 507 -43.32 1.42 29.44
C PRO A 507 -43.23 2.40 30.61
N GLY A 508 -42.21 3.29 30.58
CA GLY A 508 -41.94 4.25 31.67
C GLY A 508 -41.17 3.68 32.87
N GLY A 509 -40.90 2.39 32.91
CA GLY A 509 -40.04 1.77 33.90
C GLY A 509 -38.55 2.12 33.70
N SER A 510 -37.78 2.08 34.80
CA SER A 510 -36.33 2.27 34.79
C SER A 510 -35.63 1.09 35.44
N VAL A 511 -34.51 0.67 34.89
CA VAL A 511 -33.63 -0.36 35.44
C VAL A 511 -32.20 0.16 35.49
N ALA A 512 -31.47 -0.12 36.58
CA ALA A 512 -30.06 0.17 36.68
C ALA A 512 -29.26 -1.13 36.76
N PHE A 513 -28.24 -1.24 35.93
CA PHE A 513 -27.26 -2.32 36.01
C PHE A 513 -26.08 -1.87 36.86
N VAL A 514 -25.78 -2.60 37.94
CA VAL A 514 -24.70 -2.29 38.84
C VAL A 514 -23.76 -3.49 38.90
N GLY A 515 -22.47 -3.24 38.85
CA GLY A 515 -21.45 -4.28 38.90
C GLY A 515 -20.03 -3.73 38.88
N ALA A 516 -19.06 -4.61 38.88
CA ALA A 516 -17.66 -4.24 38.72
C ALA A 516 -17.42 -3.73 37.30
N SER A 517 -16.55 -2.73 37.17
CA SER A 517 -16.16 -2.19 35.87
C SER A 517 -15.29 -3.21 35.12
N GLY A 518 -15.67 -3.55 33.91
CA GLY A 518 -14.85 -4.38 33.03
C GLY A 518 -15.33 -5.74 32.79
#